data_e86e5e51784a1c64e1e34d4ee680f59f
#
_entry.id   e86e5e51784a1c64e1e34d4ee680f59f
#
_cell.length_a   1.000
_cell.length_b   1.000
_cell.length_c   1.000
_cell.angle_alpha   90.00
_cell.angle_beta   90.00
_cell.angle_gamma   90.00
#
_symmetry.space_group_name_H-M   'P 1'
#
loop_
_entity.id
_entity.type
_entity.pdbx_description
1 polymer ?
#
loop_
_entity_poly.entity_id
_entity_poly.type
_entity_poly.pdbx_seq_one_letter_code
_entity_poly.pdbx_strand_id
1 'polypeptide(L)'
;MSTGNIVEIIGAVVDVQFPRGDMPKVYDALKIESVGLTLEVQQQLGDGVVRTIAMGSTDGLRRGLDVVNTGAAIQVPVGQATLGRIMDVLGNPVDEAGPIATEERMPIHRTAPKLEDQAATTEILETGIKVIDLIMPIQKGGKVGLFGGAGVGKTVTLMELIRNIAVEHSGFSVFAGVGERTREGNDFYHEMSEGGVLDKVALVYGQMNEPPGNRLRVGLTGLTMAEFFRDEGRDVLLFVDNIYRYTLAGTEVSALLGRMPSAVGYQPTLAEEMGVLQERITSTKTGSITSFQAVYVPADDLTDPSPATTFAHLDATLVLSRQVAELGIYPAVDPLDSTSRILDPHVVGNEHYEVARGVQGVLQRYKELKDIIAILGMDELSEDDKLVVQRARKIQRFLSQPFFVAEVFTGAPGKYVPLKETIGNFKAILAGEYDHLPEQAFYMCGNVDEAVAKAEKA
;
A
#
# COMPACT_ATOMS: atom_id res chain seq x y z
N MET A 1 22.93 11.97 -29.40
CA MET A 1 22.93 12.13 -27.95
C MET A 1 23.94 13.22 -27.61
N SER A 2 23.53 14.21 -26.81
CA SER A 2 24.46 15.25 -26.41
C SER A 2 25.29 14.80 -25.21
N THR A 3 26.52 15.27 -25.13
CA THR A 3 27.47 14.96 -24.05
C THR A 3 27.82 16.24 -23.31
N GLY A 4 27.73 16.18 -22.01
CA GLY A 4 28.15 17.24 -21.10
C GLY A 4 29.26 16.78 -20.17
N ASN A 5 29.66 17.69 -19.27
CA ASN A 5 30.71 17.43 -18.28
C ASN A 5 30.24 17.83 -16.89
N ILE A 6 30.66 17.09 -15.89
CA ILE A 6 30.40 17.44 -14.48
C ILE A 6 31.16 18.71 -14.14
N VAL A 7 30.47 19.69 -13.57
CA VAL A 7 31.06 20.95 -13.12
C VAL A 7 31.04 21.12 -11.60
N GLU A 8 30.09 20.52 -10.92
CA GLU A 8 29.98 20.57 -9.45
C GLU A 8 29.34 19.30 -8.89
N ILE A 9 29.75 18.89 -7.71
CA ILE A 9 29.18 17.74 -6.98
C ILE A 9 28.95 18.19 -5.54
N ILE A 10 27.68 18.11 -5.10
CA ILE A 10 27.28 18.47 -3.74
C ILE A 10 26.45 17.30 -3.19
N GLY A 11 27.12 16.32 -2.54
CA GLY A 11 26.46 15.10 -2.07
C GLY A 11 25.79 14.35 -3.21
N ALA A 12 24.48 14.15 -3.12
CA ALA A 12 23.67 13.48 -4.14
C ALA A 12 23.29 14.38 -5.33
N VAL A 13 23.66 15.65 -5.30
CA VAL A 13 23.40 16.62 -6.38
C VAL A 13 24.63 16.76 -7.25
N VAL A 14 24.43 16.65 -8.56
CA VAL A 14 25.49 16.78 -9.57
C VAL A 14 25.07 17.81 -10.60
N ASP A 15 25.88 18.85 -10.79
CA ASP A 15 25.68 19.87 -11.82
C ASP A 15 26.49 19.50 -13.06
N VAL A 16 25.85 19.52 -14.21
CA VAL A 16 26.42 19.10 -15.50
C VAL A 16 26.25 20.23 -16.51
N GLN A 17 27.32 20.55 -17.22
CA GLN A 17 27.30 21.54 -18.28
C GLN A 17 27.15 20.87 -19.65
N PHE A 18 26.18 21.37 -20.41
CA PHE A 18 25.93 20.95 -21.80
C PHE A 18 26.12 22.14 -22.76
N PRO A 19 26.34 21.87 -24.05
CA PRO A 19 26.29 22.91 -25.07
C PRO A 19 24.91 23.62 -25.07
N ARG A 20 24.90 24.95 -25.27
CA ARG A 20 23.67 25.76 -25.16
C ARG A 20 22.54 25.30 -26.07
N GLY A 21 22.84 24.69 -27.21
CA GLY A 21 21.82 24.17 -28.14
C GLY A 21 21.26 22.81 -27.83
N ASP A 22 21.86 22.10 -26.86
CA ASP A 22 21.58 20.67 -26.54
C ASP A 22 21.27 20.45 -25.08
N MET A 23 20.52 21.36 -24.47
CA MET A 23 20.15 21.27 -23.06
C MET A 23 19.20 20.10 -22.79
N PRO A 24 19.51 19.27 -21.78
CA PRO A 24 18.55 18.27 -21.28
C PRO A 24 17.28 18.92 -20.75
N LYS A 25 16.17 18.24 -20.91
CA LYS A 25 14.90 18.62 -20.30
C LYS A 25 14.83 18.18 -18.84
N VAL A 26 13.98 18.83 -18.07
CA VAL A 26 13.67 18.37 -16.70
C VAL A 26 13.13 16.93 -16.76
N TYR A 27 13.61 16.09 -15.86
CA TYR A 27 13.39 14.64 -15.79
C TYR A 27 14.12 13.77 -16.81
N ASP A 28 14.88 14.34 -17.73
CA ASP A 28 15.76 13.51 -18.56
C ASP A 28 16.74 12.72 -17.72
N ALA A 29 16.94 11.46 -18.10
CA ALA A 29 17.96 10.60 -17.52
C ALA A 29 19.30 10.86 -18.21
N LEU A 30 20.32 11.11 -17.41
CA LEU A 30 21.70 11.27 -17.85
C LEU A 30 22.52 10.09 -17.36
N LYS A 31 23.49 9.65 -18.14
CA LYS A 31 24.38 8.53 -17.78
C LYS A 31 25.83 8.96 -17.70
N ILE A 32 26.48 8.56 -16.61
CA ILE A 32 27.92 8.62 -16.46
C ILE A 32 28.42 7.19 -16.67
N GLU A 33 28.73 6.85 -17.92
CA GLU A 33 29.06 5.47 -18.31
C GLU A 33 30.32 4.93 -17.63
N SER A 34 31.28 5.79 -17.36
CA SER A 34 32.54 5.39 -16.70
C SER A 34 32.37 4.78 -15.31
N VAL A 35 31.29 5.13 -14.61
CA VAL A 35 30.97 4.63 -13.26
C VAL A 35 29.61 3.93 -13.18
N GLY A 36 28.86 3.87 -14.27
CA GLY A 36 27.54 3.23 -14.34
C GLY A 36 26.47 3.95 -13.51
N LEU A 37 26.57 5.26 -13.34
CA LEU A 37 25.62 6.05 -12.56
C LEU A 37 24.61 6.75 -13.46
N THR A 38 23.34 6.73 -13.05
CA THR A 38 22.26 7.49 -13.68
C THR A 38 21.94 8.72 -12.84
N LEU A 39 21.76 9.86 -13.52
CA LEU A 39 21.33 11.12 -12.95
C LEU A 39 19.95 11.50 -13.52
N GLU A 40 19.14 12.17 -12.73
CA GLU A 40 17.87 12.74 -13.19
C GLU A 40 17.93 14.27 -13.13
N VAL A 41 17.62 14.94 -14.24
CA VAL A 41 17.60 16.39 -14.31
C VAL A 41 16.46 16.95 -13.48
N GLN A 42 16.76 17.86 -12.55
CA GLN A 42 15.78 18.51 -11.69
C GLN A 42 15.53 19.98 -12.07
N GLN A 43 16.58 20.69 -12.48
CA GLN A 43 16.53 22.12 -12.78
C GLN A 43 17.49 22.48 -13.91
N GLN A 44 17.12 23.49 -14.67
CA GLN A 44 18.02 24.20 -15.56
C GLN A 44 18.50 25.48 -14.86
N LEU A 45 19.80 25.61 -14.63
CA LEU A 45 20.38 26.73 -13.89
C LEU A 45 20.75 27.93 -14.77
N GLY A 46 20.66 27.78 -16.07
CA GLY A 46 21.19 28.78 -17.06
C GLY A 46 22.62 28.47 -17.46
N ASP A 47 23.09 29.18 -18.48
CA ASP A 47 24.46 29.04 -19.03
C ASP A 47 24.88 27.63 -19.45
N GLY A 48 23.92 26.79 -19.82
CA GLY A 48 24.17 25.42 -20.24
C GLY A 48 24.31 24.41 -19.06
N VAL A 49 24.05 24.83 -17.83
CA VAL A 49 24.18 23.98 -16.64
C VAL A 49 22.81 23.44 -16.23
N VAL A 50 22.74 22.13 -15.98
CA VAL A 50 21.59 21.47 -15.38
C VAL A 50 21.96 20.89 -14.02
N ARG A 51 21.05 21.02 -13.08
CA ARG A 51 21.18 20.39 -11.75
C ARG A 51 20.42 19.09 -11.71
N THR A 52 21.10 18.04 -11.25
CA THR A 52 20.58 16.68 -11.23
C THR A 52 20.65 16.06 -9.85
N ILE A 53 19.84 15.04 -9.61
CA ILE A 53 19.99 14.13 -8.48
C ILE A 53 20.49 12.76 -8.95
N ALA A 54 21.37 12.16 -8.17
CA ALA A 54 21.93 10.86 -8.49
C ALA A 54 21.01 9.72 -8.05
N MET A 55 20.91 8.70 -8.88
CA MET A 55 20.22 7.43 -8.61
C MET A 55 21.19 6.35 -8.14
N GLY A 56 22.16 6.74 -7.34
CA GLY A 56 23.17 5.87 -6.78
C GLY A 56 24.23 6.70 -6.04
N SER A 57 25.28 6.04 -5.54
CA SER A 57 26.38 6.72 -4.86
C SER A 57 27.14 7.66 -5.81
N THR A 58 27.46 8.84 -5.33
CA THR A 58 28.32 9.82 -6.02
C THR A 58 29.80 9.70 -5.62
N ASP A 59 30.13 8.72 -4.81
CA ASP A 59 31.51 8.51 -4.38
C ASP A 59 32.44 8.24 -5.57
N GLY A 60 33.56 8.93 -5.59
CA GLY A 60 34.54 8.80 -6.67
C GLY A 60 34.23 9.63 -7.91
N LEU A 61 33.14 10.36 -7.97
CA LEU A 61 32.89 11.32 -9.05
C LEU A 61 33.86 12.49 -8.96
N ARG A 62 34.20 13.04 -10.12
CA ARG A 62 35.08 14.22 -10.24
C ARG A 62 34.60 15.15 -11.34
N ARG A 63 34.97 16.39 -11.25
CA ARG A 63 34.72 17.38 -12.31
C ARG A 63 35.36 16.92 -13.63
N GLY A 64 34.71 17.23 -14.71
CA GLY A 64 35.20 16.93 -16.06
C GLY A 64 34.83 15.55 -16.59
N LEU A 65 34.21 14.67 -15.76
CA LEU A 65 33.69 13.39 -16.28
C LEU A 65 32.58 13.63 -17.31
N ASP A 66 32.59 12.82 -18.36
CA ASP A 66 31.60 12.85 -19.43
C ASP A 66 30.25 12.33 -18.96
N VAL A 67 29.20 13.05 -19.31
CA VAL A 67 27.80 12.72 -18.99
C VAL A 67 26.99 12.74 -20.28
N VAL A 68 26.35 11.62 -20.58
CA VAL A 68 25.55 11.46 -21.81
C VAL A 68 24.07 11.68 -21.48
N ASN A 69 23.44 12.57 -22.27
CA ASN A 69 21.98 12.72 -22.20
C ASN A 69 21.31 11.60 -22.98
N THR A 70 20.46 10.81 -22.34
CA THR A 70 19.70 9.73 -23.01
C THR A 70 18.55 10.28 -23.87
N GLY A 71 18.16 11.54 -23.68
CA GLY A 71 17.05 12.18 -24.40
C GLY A 71 15.65 11.77 -23.94
N ALA A 72 15.55 10.99 -22.86
CA ALA A 72 14.30 10.51 -22.30
C ALA A 72 14.38 10.42 -20.77
N ALA A 73 13.22 10.40 -20.11
CA ALA A 73 13.13 10.13 -18.68
C ALA A 73 13.62 8.69 -18.34
N ILE A 74 13.84 8.43 -17.06
CA ILE A 74 14.16 7.09 -16.58
C ILE A 74 13.09 6.11 -17.05
N GLN A 75 13.51 5.04 -17.71
CA GLN A 75 12.64 3.97 -18.17
C GLN A 75 12.94 2.69 -17.41
N VAL A 76 11.89 1.98 -17.03
CA VAL A 76 11.97 0.76 -16.24
C VAL A 76 11.30 -0.41 -16.97
N PRO A 77 11.77 -1.66 -16.76
CA PRO A 77 11.14 -2.81 -17.37
C PRO A 77 9.72 -2.99 -16.83
N VAL A 78 8.83 -3.46 -17.67
CA VAL A 78 7.42 -3.73 -17.34
C VAL A 78 7.00 -5.10 -17.90
N GLY A 79 5.89 -5.62 -17.43
CA GLY A 79 5.30 -6.85 -17.88
C GLY A 79 5.53 -8.04 -16.97
N GLN A 80 5.10 -9.21 -17.41
CA GLN A 80 5.12 -10.44 -16.59
C GLN A 80 6.53 -10.89 -16.18
N ALA A 81 7.56 -10.51 -16.93
CA ALA A 81 8.96 -10.82 -16.58
C ALA A 81 9.41 -10.15 -15.27
N THR A 82 8.71 -9.13 -14.80
CA THR A 82 8.99 -8.46 -13.52
C THR A 82 8.41 -9.21 -12.30
N LEU A 83 7.45 -10.10 -12.53
CA LEU A 83 6.82 -10.86 -11.45
C LEU A 83 7.80 -11.84 -10.80
N GLY A 84 7.78 -11.89 -9.48
CA GLY A 84 8.68 -12.71 -8.70
C GLY A 84 10.11 -12.16 -8.56
N ARG A 85 10.36 -10.97 -9.08
CA ARG A 85 11.69 -10.35 -9.12
C ARG A 85 11.78 -9.17 -8.17
N ILE A 86 12.98 -8.94 -7.64
CA ILE A 86 13.31 -7.74 -6.87
C ILE A 86 14.18 -6.84 -7.75
N MET A 87 13.76 -5.58 -7.87
CA MET A 87 14.41 -4.58 -8.70
C MET A 87 14.71 -3.31 -7.90
N ASP A 88 15.70 -2.56 -8.35
CA ASP A 88 16.01 -1.24 -7.83
C ASP A 88 15.15 -0.14 -8.50
N VAL A 89 15.42 1.12 -8.19
CA VAL A 89 14.70 2.28 -8.75
C VAL A 89 14.78 2.36 -10.28
N LEU A 90 15.82 1.84 -10.89
CA LEU A 90 16.03 1.82 -12.34
C LEU A 90 15.46 0.54 -12.99
N GLY A 91 14.89 -0.35 -12.19
CA GLY A 91 14.40 -1.63 -12.66
C GLY A 91 15.49 -2.69 -12.88
N ASN A 92 16.70 -2.46 -12.38
CA ASN A 92 17.76 -3.46 -12.41
C ASN A 92 17.50 -4.54 -11.36
N PRO A 93 17.72 -5.84 -11.69
CA PRO A 93 17.55 -6.92 -10.73
C PRO A 93 18.58 -6.85 -9.60
N VAL A 94 18.13 -7.08 -8.37
CA VAL A 94 18.97 -7.12 -7.15
C VAL A 94 18.82 -8.44 -6.38
N ASP A 95 18.15 -9.42 -6.98
CA ASP A 95 17.84 -10.72 -6.40
C ASP A 95 18.78 -11.85 -6.87
N GLU A 96 19.83 -11.52 -7.59
CA GLU A 96 20.80 -12.47 -8.16
C GLU A 96 20.19 -13.56 -9.06
N ALA A 97 18.97 -13.33 -9.57
CA ALA A 97 18.25 -14.28 -10.42
C ALA A 97 18.42 -14.01 -11.92
N GLY A 98 19.44 -13.24 -12.29
CA GLY A 98 19.73 -12.89 -13.69
C GLY A 98 18.96 -11.66 -14.19
N PRO A 99 19.15 -11.28 -15.47
CA PRO A 99 18.50 -10.10 -16.04
C PRO A 99 16.97 -10.27 -16.12
N ILE A 100 16.25 -9.16 -16.13
CA ILE A 100 14.80 -9.15 -16.38
C ILE A 100 14.59 -9.42 -17.89
N ALA A 101 13.91 -10.51 -18.21
CA ALA A 101 13.73 -10.99 -19.57
C ALA A 101 12.61 -10.26 -20.33
N THR A 102 12.72 -8.95 -20.46
CA THR A 102 11.79 -8.11 -21.24
C THR A 102 12.52 -6.98 -21.94
N GLU A 103 12.08 -6.66 -23.15
CA GLU A 103 12.50 -5.47 -23.88
C GLU A 103 11.54 -4.31 -23.69
N GLU A 104 10.34 -4.55 -23.17
CA GLU A 104 9.35 -3.52 -22.90
C GLU A 104 9.77 -2.69 -21.70
N ARG A 105 9.87 -1.38 -21.93
CA ARG A 105 10.22 -0.39 -20.91
C ARG A 105 9.27 0.79 -21.00
N MET A 106 8.95 1.37 -19.86
CA MET A 106 8.09 2.54 -19.78
C MET A 106 8.72 3.63 -18.90
N PRO A 107 8.50 4.92 -19.24
CA PRO A 107 9.01 6.01 -18.43
C PRO A 107 8.28 6.07 -17.08
N ILE A 108 9.02 6.39 -16.01
CA ILE A 108 8.44 6.54 -14.67
C ILE A 108 7.64 7.84 -14.51
N HIS A 109 7.93 8.85 -15.32
CA HIS A 109 7.19 10.11 -15.36
C HIS A 109 6.10 10.03 -16.44
N ARG A 110 4.87 9.85 -15.98
CA ARG A 110 3.67 9.76 -16.82
C ARG A 110 2.61 10.70 -16.28
N THR A 111 1.74 11.17 -17.15
CA THR A 111 0.55 11.89 -16.74
C THR A 111 -0.51 10.95 -16.17
N ALA A 112 -1.29 11.45 -15.22
CA ALA A 112 -2.47 10.71 -14.74
C ALA A 112 -3.44 10.45 -15.90
N PRO A 113 -4.26 9.36 -15.83
CA PRO A 113 -5.30 9.11 -16.81
C PRO A 113 -6.25 10.32 -16.93
N LYS A 114 -6.63 10.62 -18.15
CA LYS A 114 -7.60 11.70 -18.40
C LYS A 114 -8.95 11.35 -17.80
N LEU A 115 -9.75 12.38 -17.50
CA LEU A 115 -11.09 12.17 -16.95
C LEU A 115 -11.97 11.26 -17.83
N GLU A 116 -11.84 11.40 -19.14
CA GLU A 116 -12.56 10.58 -20.13
C GLU A 116 -12.17 9.08 -20.11
N ASP A 117 -10.96 8.77 -19.65
CA ASP A 117 -10.44 7.38 -19.57
C ASP A 117 -10.73 6.72 -18.23
N GLN A 118 -11.14 7.48 -17.23
CA GLN A 118 -11.46 6.96 -15.91
C GLN A 118 -12.79 6.19 -15.90
N ALA A 119 -12.92 5.20 -15.01
CA ALA A 119 -14.13 4.46 -14.82
C ALA A 119 -15.24 5.39 -14.29
N ALA A 120 -16.44 5.27 -14.89
CA ALA A 120 -17.57 6.11 -14.52
C ALA A 120 -18.32 5.61 -13.28
N THR A 121 -18.16 4.34 -12.92
CA THR A 121 -18.88 3.68 -11.83
C THR A 121 -17.95 3.31 -10.69
N THR A 122 -18.47 3.41 -9.46
CA THR A 122 -17.78 2.93 -8.27
C THR A 122 -18.06 1.45 -8.10
N GLU A 123 -17.02 0.62 -8.16
CA GLU A 123 -17.08 -0.81 -7.92
C GLU A 123 -16.33 -1.18 -6.65
N ILE A 124 -16.86 -2.13 -5.90
CA ILE A 124 -16.19 -2.70 -4.72
C ILE A 124 -15.18 -3.75 -5.19
N LEU A 125 -13.96 -3.66 -4.67
CA LEU A 125 -12.98 -4.74 -4.78
C LEU A 125 -13.24 -5.75 -3.66
N GLU A 126 -13.80 -6.91 -3.99
CA GLU A 126 -13.97 -7.97 -3.00
C GLU A 126 -12.61 -8.60 -2.65
N THR A 127 -12.25 -8.54 -1.39
CA THR A 127 -10.99 -9.10 -0.89
C THR A 127 -11.13 -10.53 -0.38
N GLY A 128 -12.37 -10.98 -0.12
CA GLY A 128 -12.65 -12.27 0.52
C GLY A 128 -12.35 -12.30 2.00
N ILE A 129 -11.97 -11.18 2.59
CA ILE A 129 -11.72 -11.00 4.02
C ILE A 129 -12.94 -10.31 4.63
N LYS A 130 -13.67 -11.01 5.50
CA LYS A 130 -14.95 -10.56 6.04
C LYS A 130 -14.90 -9.15 6.64
N VAL A 131 -13.95 -8.91 7.52
CA VAL A 131 -13.87 -7.62 8.22
C VAL A 131 -13.59 -6.46 7.27
N ILE A 132 -12.77 -6.67 6.27
CA ILE A 132 -12.46 -5.64 5.26
C ILE A 132 -13.70 -5.36 4.40
N ASP A 133 -14.28 -6.39 3.81
CA ASP A 133 -15.38 -6.24 2.85
C ASP A 133 -16.66 -5.70 3.51
N LEU A 134 -16.91 -6.03 4.78
CA LEU A 134 -18.09 -5.57 5.50
C LEU A 134 -17.91 -4.15 6.05
N ILE A 135 -16.85 -3.92 6.81
CA ILE A 135 -16.67 -2.71 7.63
C ILE A 135 -16.01 -1.57 6.85
N MET A 136 -15.04 -1.92 6.01
CA MET A 136 -14.30 -0.93 5.25
C MET A 136 -14.14 -1.36 3.79
N PRO A 137 -15.25 -1.51 3.05
CA PRO A 137 -15.19 -1.95 1.67
C PRO A 137 -14.25 -1.06 0.85
N ILE A 138 -13.47 -1.69 -0.01
CA ILE A 138 -12.43 -1.04 -0.80
C ILE A 138 -12.98 -0.79 -2.20
N GLN A 139 -12.85 0.44 -2.67
CA GLN A 139 -13.18 0.80 -4.05
C GLN A 139 -12.08 0.32 -4.99
N LYS A 140 -12.43 -0.27 -6.12
CA LYS A 140 -11.49 -0.49 -7.23
C LYS A 140 -10.92 0.85 -7.69
N GLY A 141 -9.61 0.95 -7.76
CA GLY A 141 -8.92 2.20 -8.03
C GLY A 141 -8.83 3.14 -6.83
N GLY A 142 -9.25 2.70 -5.65
CA GLY A 142 -9.18 3.44 -4.41
C GLY A 142 -7.81 3.41 -3.74
N LYS A 143 -7.62 4.33 -2.81
CA LYS A 143 -6.38 4.47 -2.04
C LYS A 143 -6.67 4.18 -0.59
N VAL A 144 -6.05 3.15 -0.06
CA VAL A 144 -6.21 2.70 1.32
C VAL A 144 -4.98 3.05 2.14
N GLY A 145 -5.19 3.80 3.21
CA GLY A 145 -4.14 4.03 4.21
C GLY A 145 -4.06 2.85 5.17
N LEU A 146 -2.89 2.27 5.32
CA LEU A 146 -2.63 1.15 6.21
C LEU A 146 -1.90 1.65 7.46
N PHE A 147 -2.54 1.49 8.61
CA PHE A 147 -2.00 1.86 9.92
C PHE A 147 -1.79 0.60 10.75
N GLY A 148 -0.67 0.52 11.43
CA GLY A 148 -0.39 -0.59 12.34
C GLY A 148 1.05 -0.64 12.76
N GLY A 149 1.27 -0.99 14.02
CA GLY A 149 2.61 -1.21 14.57
C GLY A 149 3.21 -2.55 14.17
N ALA A 150 4.36 -2.87 14.73
CA ALA A 150 4.99 -4.16 14.54
C ALA A 150 4.19 -5.29 15.21
N GLY A 151 4.18 -6.47 14.59
CA GLY A 151 3.60 -7.68 15.18
C GLY A 151 2.07 -7.79 15.11
N VAL A 152 1.41 -6.97 14.28
CA VAL A 152 -0.06 -7.01 14.11
C VAL A 152 -0.52 -7.78 12.88
N GLY A 153 0.39 -8.47 12.19
CA GLY A 153 0.06 -9.29 11.02
C GLY A 153 -0.08 -8.49 9.71
N LYS A 154 0.61 -7.35 9.59
CA LYS A 154 0.60 -6.54 8.36
C LYS A 154 1.02 -7.36 7.14
N THR A 155 2.17 -8.01 7.19
CA THR A 155 2.72 -8.80 6.08
C THR A 155 1.79 -9.94 5.68
N VAL A 156 1.26 -10.69 6.65
CA VAL A 156 0.34 -11.81 6.38
C VAL A 156 -0.94 -11.32 5.71
N THR A 157 -1.47 -10.19 6.16
CA THR A 157 -2.65 -9.58 5.54
C THR A 157 -2.37 -9.15 4.10
N LEU A 158 -1.21 -8.52 3.85
CA LEU A 158 -0.81 -8.14 2.48
C LEU A 158 -0.65 -9.36 1.58
N MET A 159 -0.03 -10.42 2.06
CA MET A 159 0.12 -11.67 1.30
C MET A 159 -1.23 -12.30 0.95
N GLU A 160 -2.18 -12.28 1.87
CA GLU A 160 -3.52 -12.79 1.60
C GLU A 160 -4.25 -11.97 0.54
N LEU A 161 -4.13 -10.64 0.58
CA LEU A 161 -4.66 -9.76 -0.46
C LEU A 161 -4.03 -10.06 -1.83
N ILE A 162 -2.72 -10.24 -1.89
CA ILE A 162 -2.00 -10.61 -3.12
C ILE A 162 -2.52 -11.92 -3.66
N ARG A 163 -2.63 -12.93 -2.81
CA ARG A 163 -3.14 -14.25 -3.19
C ARG A 163 -4.58 -14.15 -3.71
N ASN A 164 -5.45 -13.45 -3.01
CA ASN A 164 -6.87 -13.35 -3.38
C ASN A 164 -7.08 -12.57 -4.68
N ILE A 165 -6.34 -11.48 -4.89
CA ILE A 165 -6.41 -10.75 -6.16
C ILE A 165 -5.91 -11.60 -7.34
N ALA A 166 -4.89 -12.40 -7.12
CA ALA A 166 -4.33 -13.26 -8.17
C ALA A 166 -5.26 -14.43 -8.53
N VAL A 167 -5.83 -15.10 -7.53
CA VAL A 167 -6.66 -16.30 -7.73
C VAL A 167 -8.09 -15.95 -8.13
N GLU A 168 -8.72 -15.00 -7.43
CA GLU A 168 -10.14 -14.69 -7.61
C GLU A 168 -10.40 -13.61 -8.66
N HIS A 169 -9.45 -12.74 -8.91
CA HIS A 169 -9.58 -11.63 -9.85
C HIS A 169 -8.60 -11.69 -11.03
N SER A 170 -7.74 -12.70 -11.09
CA SER A 170 -6.69 -12.86 -12.13
C SER A 170 -5.78 -11.63 -12.25
N GLY A 171 -5.58 -10.92 -11.14
CA GLY A 171 -4.78 -9.71 -11.06
C GLY A 171 -3.36 -9.96 -10.60
N PHE A 172 -2.54 -8.92 -10.72
CA PHE A 172 -1.17 -8.92 -10.22
C PHE A 172 -0.98 -7.84 -9.18
N SER A 173 0.14 -7.92 -8.48
CA SER A 173 0.49 -6.95 -7.44
C SER A 173 1.89 -6.39 -7.68
N VAL A 174 2.10 -5.19 -7.22
CA VAL A 174 3.42 -4.54 -7.18
C VAL A 174 3.65 -4.03 -5.76
N PHE A 175 4.82 -4.30 -5.22
CA PHE A 175 5.23 -3.81 -3.92
C PHE A 175 6.39 -2.83 -4.09
N ALA A 176 6.20 -1.60 -3.65
CA ALA A 176 7.22 -0.56 -3.64
C ALA A 176 7.69 -0.32 -2.20
N GLY A 177 8.89 -0.78 -1.88
CA GLY A 177 9.56 -0.54 -0.59
C GLY A 177 10.29 0.80 -0.62
N VAL A 178 9.72 1.82 0.02
CA VAL A 178 10.26 3.17 0.05
C VAL A 178 10.96 3.43 1.37
N GLY A 179 12.28 3.48 1.33
CA GLY A 179 13.10 3.73 2.51
C GLY A 179 13.06 2.63 3.57
N GLU A 180 12.71 1.40 3.18
CA GLU A 180 12.67 0.24 4.07
C GLU A 180 14.08 -0.20 4.49
N ARG A 181 14.15 -0.87 5.64
CA ARG A 181 15.38 -1.53 6.06
C ARG A 181 15.67 -2.73 5.16
N THR A 182 16.93 -2.92 4.79
CA THR A 182 17.36 -4.06 3.97
C THR A 182 16.90 -5.40 4.53
N ARG A 183 16.97 -5.56 5.86
CA ARG A 183 16.51 -6.77 6.54
C ARG A 183 15.01 -7.00 6.35
N GLU A 184 14.19 -5.98 6.56
CA GLU A 184 12.74 -6.08 6.41
C GLU A 184 12.32 -6.44 4.99
N GLY A 185 13.00 -5.85 3.99
CA GLY A 185 12.78 -6.19 2.59
C GLY A 185 13.15 -7.63 2.24
N ASN A 186 14.24 -8.14 2.82
CA ASN A 186 14.66 -9.52 2.65
C ASN A 186 13.70 -10.49 3.34
N ASP A 187 13.30 -10.19 4.56
CA ASP A 187 12.34 -11.00 5.31
C ASP A 187 11.01 -11.09 4.55
N PHE A 188 10.52 -9.97 4.03
CA PHE A 188 9.30 -9.91 3.22
C PHE A 188 9.38 -10.78 1.95
N TYR A 189 10.52 -10.75 1.27
CA TYR A 189 10.75 -11.60 0.09
C TYR A 189 10.66 -13.09 0.44
N HIS A 190 11.30 -13.50 1.54
CA HIS A 190 11.27 -14.88 1.99
C HIS A 190 9.86 -15.31 2.43
N GLU A 191 9.16 -14.48 3.18
CA GLU A 191 7.79 -14.75 3.60
C GLU A 191 6.84 -14.92 2.41
N MET A 192 6.99 -14.11 1.37
CA MET A 192 6.19 -14.26 0.15
C MET A 192 6.54 -15.52 -0.63
N SER A 193 7.82 -15.91 -0.65
CA SER A 193 8.25 -17.17 -1.26
C SER A 193 7.66 -18.37 -0.53
N GLU A 194 7.73 -18.39 0.80
CA GLU A 194 7.16 -19.43 1.64
C GLU A 194 5.63 -19.47 1.57
N GLY A 195 4.99 -18.32 1.48
CA GLY A 195 3.53 -18.19 1.31
C GLY A 195 3.02 -18.55 -0.09
N GLY A 196 3.91 -18.81 -1.03
CA GLY A 196 3.55 -19.23 -2.39
C GLY A 196 2.95 -18.12 -3.27
N VAL A 197 3.18 -16.85 -2.93
CA VAL A 197 2.61 -15.70 -3.67
C VAL A 197 3.64 -14.88 -4.43
N LEU A 198 4.92 -15.23 -4.31
CA LEU A 198 6.01 -14.45 -4.91
C LEU A 198 5.88 -14.27 -6.43
N ASP A 199 5.43 -15.30 -7.14
CA ASP A 199 5.24 -15.29 -8.60
C ASP A 199 4.08 -14.39 -9.08
N LYS A 200 3.34 -13.79 -8.16
CA LYS A 200 2.21 -12.89 -8.43
C LYS A 200 2.51 -11.42 -8.16
N VAL A 201 3.73 -11.11 -7.71
CA VAL A 201 4.11 -9.77 -7.29
C VAL A 201 5.46 -9.35 -7.85
N ALA A 202 5.54 -8.11 -8.32
CA ALA A 202 6.81 -7.44 -8.65
C ALA A 202 7.26 -6.60 -7.45
N LEU A 203 8.53 -6.69 -7.08
CA LEU A 203 9.11 -6.00 -5.94
C LEU A 203 10.11 -4.94 -6.40
N VAL A 204 9.96 -3.71 -5.96
CA VAL A 204 10.91 -2.63 -6.19
C VAL A 204 11.32 -2.01 -4.87
N TYR A 205 12.62 -1.94 -4.63
CA TYR A 205 13.17 -1.42 -3.38
C TYR A 205 14.05 -0.20 -3.61
N GLY A 206 13.75 0.88 -2.89
CA GLY A 206 14.63 2.00 -2.64
C GLY A 206 14.89 2.06 -1.14
N GLN A 207 15.94 1.38 -0.69
CA GLN A 207 16.17 1.10 0.71
C GLN A 207 16.70 2.31 1.49
N MET A 208 16.67 2.22 2.82
CA MET A 208 17.03 3.29 3.73
C MET A 208 18.48 3.79 3.55
N ASN A 209 19.40 2.91 3.15
CA ASN A 209 20.82 3.22 2.92
C ASN A 209 21.10 3.78 1.53
N GLU A 210 20.12 3.81 0.64
CA GLU A 210 20.28 4.37 -0.70
C GLU A 210 20.12 5.89 -0.70
N PRO A 211 20.68 6.59 -1.70
CA PRO A 211 20.55 8.04 -1.83
C PRO A 211 19.08 8.52 -1.90
N PRO A 212 18.81 9.79 -1.56
CA PRO A 212 17.44 10.29 -1.54
C PRO A 212 16.74 10.25 -2.91
N GLY A 213 17.47 10.33 -4.01
CA GLY A 213 16.92 10.17 -5.36
C GLY A 213 16.28 8.80 -5.58
N ASN A 214 16.94 7.74 -5.11
CA ASN A 214 16.43 6.36 -5.20
C ASN A 214 15.13 6.23 -4.41
N ARG A 215 15.12 6.70 -3.17
CA ARG A 215 13.94 6.64 -2.28
C ARG A 215 12.78 7.51 -2.78
N LEU A 216 13.07 8.62 -3.44
CA LEU A 216 12.04 9.49 -4.02
C LEU A 216 11.39 8.89 -5.27
N ARG A 217 12.13 8.16 -6.09
CA ARG A 217 11.67 7.67 -7.40
C ARG A 217 11.19 6.22 -7.40
N VAL A 218 11.54 5.42 -6.41
CA VAL A 218 11.15 4.01 -6.37
C VAL A 218 9.62 3.81 -6.36
N GLY A 219 8.88 4.70 -5.71
CA GLY A 219 7.41 4.68 -5.75
C GLY A 219 6.85 4.86 -7.16
N LEU A 220 7.45 5.74 -7.95
CA LEU A 220 7.09 5.94 -9.36
C LEU A 220 7.46 4.73 -10.21
N THR A 221 8.56 4.07 -9.92
CA THR A 221 8.97 2.83 -10.60
C THR A 221 7.92 1.73 -10.40
N GLY A 222 7.52 1.49 -9.16
CA GLY A 222 6.46 0.52 -8.83
C GLY A 222 5.13 0.89 -9.46
N LEU A 223 4.76 2.15 -9.40
CA LEU A 223 3.52 2.64 -10.02
C LEU A 223 3.51 2.43 -11.54
N THR A 224 4.64 2.65 -12.21
CA THR A 224 4.76 2.42 -13.66
C THR A 224 4.55 0.95 -14.03
N MET A 225 5.10 0.03 -13.24
CA MET A 225 4.86 -1.41 -13.43
C MET A 225 3.38 -1.78 -13.22
N ALA A 226 2.75 -1.19 -12.21
CA ALA A 226 1.31 -1.37 -11.95
C ALA A 226 0.44 -0.81 -13.09
N GLU A 227 0.79 0.35 -13.63
CA GLU A 227 0.07 0.96 -14.75
C GLU A 227 0.12 0.10 -16.02
N PHE A 228 1.22 -0.58 -16.27
CA PHE A 228 1.30 -1.51 -17.40
C PHE A 228 0.26 -2.63 -17.31
N PHE A 229 0.14 -3.27 -16.15
CA PHE A 229 -0.85 -4.32 -15.93
C PHE A 229 -2.28 -3.80 -15.96
N ARG A 230 -2.53 -2.61 -15.42
CA ARG A 230 -3.84 -1.94 -15.51
C ARG A 230 -4.23 -1.71 -16.97
N ASP A 231 -3.32 -1.21 -17.77
CA ASP A 231 -3.56 -0.89 -19.19
C ASP A 231 -3.79 -2.17 -20.03
N GLU A 232 -3.32 -3.32 -19.55
CA GLU A 232 -3.67 -4.64 -20.11
C GLU A 232 -5.07 -5.14 -19.70
N GLY A 233 -5.80 -4.41 -18.89
CA GLY A 233 -7.15 -4.77 -18.45
C GLY A 233 -7.20 -5.57 -17.15
N ARG A 234 -6.16 -5.51 -16.33
CA ARG A 234 -6.11 -6.25 -15.07
C ARG A 234 -6.46 -5.38 -13.87
N ASP A 235 -6.93 -6.03 -12.81
CA ASP A 235 -7.04 -5.43 -11.49
C ASP A 235 -5.69 -5.60 -10.78
N VAL A 236 -5.08 -4.48 -10.42
CA VAL A 236 -3.73 -4.45 -9.85
C VAL A 236 -3.78 -3.93 -8.42
N LEU A 237 -3.04 -4.57 -7.52
CA LEU A 237 -2.74 -4.03 -6.20
C LEU A 237 -1.36 -3.37 -6.21
N LEU A 238 -1.30 -2.17 -5.70
CA LEU A 238 -0.03 -1.45 -5.47
C LEU A 238 0.16 -1.23 -3.97
N PHE A 239 1.19 -1.82 -3.43
CA PHE A 239 1.59 -1.62 -2.03
C PHE A 239 2.74 -0.63 -1.97
N VAL A 240 2.61 0.39 -1.14
CA VAL A 240 3.68 1.37 -0.89
C VAL A 240 4.01 1.34 0.60
N ASP A 241 5.19 0.91 0.92
CA ASP A 241 5.68 0.89 2.29
C ASP A 241 7.01 1.64 2.39
N ASN A 242 7.07 2.87 2.79
CA ASN A 242 5.96 3.59 3.42
C ASN A 242 5.88 4.99 2.78
N ILE A 243 4.68 5.51 2.63
CA ILE A 243 4.44 6.80 1.95
C ILE A 243 5.08 8.00 2.68
N TYR A 244 5.22 7.94 4.00
CA TYR A 244 5.91 8.98 4.77
C TYR A 244 7.37 9.14 4.35
N ARG A 245 8.06 8.04 4.06
CA ARG A 245 9.46 8.07 3.62
C ARG A 245 9.63 8.62 2.21
N TYR A 246 8.60 8.48 1.37
CA TYR A 246 8.52 9.18 0.09
C TYR A 246 8.53 10.70 0.29
N THR A 247 7.74 11.22 1.23
CA THR A 247 7.74 12.65 1.55
C THR A 247 9.07 13.12 2.15
N LEU A 248 9.69 12.33 3.00
CA LEU A 248 11.02 12.64 3.57
C LEU A 248 12.11 12.68 2.50
N ALA A 249 12.12 11.74 1.57
CA ALA A 249 13.07 11.75 0.46
C ALA A 249 12.91 13.03 -0.39
N GLY A 250 11.67 13.46 -0.63
CA GLY A 250 11.37 14.74 -1.27
C GLY A 250 11.88 15.94 -0.48
N THR A 251 11.79 15.92 0.84
CA THR A 251 12.33 16.95 1.73
C THR A 251 13.86 17.03 1.61
N GLU A 252 14.53 15.90 1.64
CA GLU A 252 16.00 15.84 1.49
C GLU A 252 16.44 16.37 0.12
N VAL A 253 15.80 15.96 -0.96
CA VAL A 253 16.10 16.45 -2.31
C VAL A 253 15.84 17.94 -2.41
N SER A 254 14.73 18.45 -1.90
CA SER A 254 14.40 19.88 -1.90
C SER A 254 15.45 20.72 -1.17
N ALA A 255 15.93 20.23 -0.03
CA ALA A 255 17.02 20.89 0.72
C ALA A 255 18.33 20.91 -0.08
N LEU A 256 18.68 19.80 -0.72
CA LEU A 256 19.89 19.70 -1.56
C LEU A 256 19.78 20.59 -2.81
N LEU A 257 18.59 20.82 -3.34
CA LEU A 257 18.35 21.75 -4.44
C LEU A 257 18.31 23.23 -4.02
N GLY A 258 18.44 23.49 -2.72
CA GLY A 258 18.46 24.85 -2.18
C GLY A 258 17.11 25.56 -2.15
N ARG A 259 16.01 24.83 -2.15
CA ARG A 259 14.66 25.38 -2.03
C ARG A 259 14.39 25.81 -0.58
N MET A 260 13.67 26.93 -0.43
CA MET A 260 13.27 27.40 0.89
C MET A 260 12.22 26.45 1.49
N PRO A 261 12.43 25.95 2.71
CA PRO A 261 11.48 25.03 3.34
C PRO A 261 10.15 25.73 3.67
N SER A 262 9.07 24.96 3.64
CA SER A 262 7.75 25.37 4.09
C SER A 262 7.53 25.07 5.58
N ALA A 263 6.28 25.00 6.02
CA ALA A 263 5.93 24.71 7.40
C ALA A 263 6.58 23.39 7.91
N VAL A 264 7.08 23.41 9.13
CA VAL A 264 7.70 22.25 9.81
C VAL A 264 8.94 21.71 9.06
N GLY A 265 9.50 22.47 8.14
CA GLY A 265 10.70 22.10 7.40
C GLY A 265 10.46 21.23 6.16
N TYR A 266 9.22 20.95 5.80
CA TYR A 266 8.91 20.20 4.59
C TYR A 266 9.15 21.02 3.30
N GLN A 267 9.28 20.32 2.18
CA GLN A 267 9.42 20.94 0.87
C GLN A 267 8.19 21.77 0.48
N PRO A 268 8.36 22.89 -0.23
CA PRO A 268 7.24 23.69 -0.71
C PRO A 268 6.39 22.97 -1.76
N THR A 269 6.95 21.94 -2.39
CA THR A 269 6.30 21.11 -3.42
C THR A 269 5.63 19.84 -2.88
N LEU A 270 5.45 19.73 -1.58
CA LEU A 270 4.91 18.51 -0.94
C LEU A 270 3.56 18.07 -1.52
N ALA A 271 2.62 19.00 -1.61
CA ALA A 271 1.28 18.70 -2.14
C ALA A 271 1.31 18.31 -3.62
N GLU A 272 2.17 18.95 -4.41
CA GLU A 272 2.34 18.65 -5.83
C GLU A 272 2.97 17.26 -6.04
N GLU A 273 4.05 16.96 -5.32
CA GLU A 273 4.72 15.66 -5.39
C GLU A 273 3.78 14.53 -4.99
N MET A 274 3.00 14.72 -3.91
CA MET A 274 1.99 13.76 -3.49
C MET A 274 0.89 13.61 -4.53
N GLY A 275 0.40 14.71 -5.09
CA GLY A 275 -0.62 14.70 -6.15
C GLY A 275 -0.18 13.97 -7.41
N VAL A 276 1.05 14.18 -7.86
CA VAL A 276 1.62 13.50 -9.04
C VAL A 276 1.62 11.98 -8.85
N LEU A 277 1.97 11.50 -7.67
CA LEU A 277 1.94 10.07 -7.35
C LEU A 277 0.49 9.56 -7.25
N GLN A 278 -0.32 10.21 -6.44
CA GLN A 278 -1.64 9.71 -6.04
C GLN A 278 -2.68 9.74 -7.18
N GLU A 279 -2.66 10.76 -8.03
CA GLU A 279 -3.64 10.89 -9.11
C GLU A 279 -3.45 9.86 -10.24
N ARG A 280 -2.29 9.24 -10.33
CA ARG A 280 -2.05 8.12 -11.25
C ARG A 280 -2.67 6.81 -10.77
N ILE A 281 -2.94 6.70 -9.48
CA ILE A 281 -3.53 5.52 -8.85
C ILE A 281 -5.05 5.62 -8.97
N THR A 282 -5.60 5.01 -10.00
CA THR A 282 -7.03 5.10 -10.30
C THR A 282 -7.51 3.92 -11.14
N SER A 283 -8.83 3.78 -11.20
CA SER A 283 -9.52 2.89 -12.10
C SER A 283 -9.70 3.54 -13.46
N THR A 284 -9.44 2.80 -14.52
CA THR A 284 -9.72 3.21 -15.89
C THR A 284 -10.81 2.33 -16.49
N LYS A 285 -11.26 2.64 -17.70
CA LYS A 285 -12.23 1.81 -18.44
C LYS A 285 -11.71 0.40 -18.75
N THR A 286 -10.40 0.20 -18.71
CA THR A 286 -9.75 -1.08 -19.04
C THR A 286 -9.39 -1.90 -17.80
N GLY A 287 -8.86 -1.28 -16.76
CA GLY A 287 -8.40 -1.96 -15.56
C GLY A 287 -8.36 -1.04 -14.34
N SER A 288 -7.79 -1.52 -13.25
CA SER A 288 -7.73 -0.75 -12.00
C SER A 288 -6.37 -0.88 -11.30
N ILE A 289 -5.98 0.17 -10.61
CA ILE A 289 -4.91 0.12 -9.59
C ILE A 289 -5.55 0.51 -8.26
N THR A 290 -5.55 -0.42 -7.31
CA THR A 290 -5.97 -0.17 -5.93
C THR A 290 -4.72 -0.16 -5.06
N SER A 291 -4.50 0.88 -4.26
CA SER A 291 -3.29 1.01 -3.45
C SER A 291 -3.53 0.81 -1.98
N PHE A 292 -2.57 0.14 -1.35
CA PHE A 292 -2.41 0.05 0.10
C PHE A 292 -1.12 0.77 0.47
N GLN A 293 -1.24 1.89 1.17
CA GLN A 293 -0.11 2.75 1.50
C GLN A 293 0.09 2.74 3.01
N ALA A 294 1.22 2.21 3.46
CA ALA A 294 1.57 2.30 4.87
C ALA A 294 1.83 3.76 5.23
N VAL A 295 1.12 4.25 6.23
CA VAL A 295 1.20 5.63 6.70
C VAL A 295 1.81 5.65 8.09
N TYR A 296 2.86 6.44 8.25
CA TYR A 296 3.45 6.75 9.55
C TYR A 296 3.03 8.16 9.95
N VAL A 297 2.60 8.30 11.18
CA VAL A 297 2.19 9.60 11.75
C VAL A 297 3.22 10.03 12.79
N PRO A 298 4.07 11.03 12.49
CA PRO A 298 5.09 11.48 13.43
C PRO A 298 4.47 11.99 14.73
N ALA A 299 4.96 11.48 15.86
CA ALA A 299 4.49 11.86 17.21
C ALA A 299 2.96 11.75 17.40
N ASP A 300 2.30 10.88 16.64
CA ASP A 300 0.84 10.73 16.60
C ASP A 300 0.07 12.03 16.27
N ASP A 301 0.75 12.97 15.63
CA ASP A 301 0.19 14.26 15.21
C ASP A 301 -0.40 14.21 13.80
N LEU A 302 -1.70 14.05 13.70
CA LEU A 302 -2.43 14.03 12.43
C LEU A 302 -2.43 15.37 11.69
N THR A 303 -2.01 16.46 12.37
CA THR A 303 -1.91 17.79 11.76
C THR A 303 -0.56 18.05 11.11
N ASP A 304 0.41 17.15 11.29
CA ASP A 304 1.69 17.21 10.57
C ASP A 304 1.43 17.24 9.05
N PRO A 305 2.12 18.11 8.30
CA PRO A 305 1.86 18.29 6.86
C PRO A 305 1.94 17.03 6.01
N SER A 306 2.81 16.07 6.33
CA SER A 306 2.94 14.83 5.57
C SER A 306 1.71 13.92 5.70
N PRO A 307 1.29 13.47 6.89
CA PRO A 307 0.06 12.69 7.01
C PRO A 307 -1.17 13.48 6.57
N ALA A 308 -1.29 14.76 6.88
CA ALA A 308 -2.42 15.58 6.47
C ALA A 308 -2.60 15.63 4.95
N THR A 309 -1.51 15.80 4.20
CA THR A 309 -1.53 15.78 2.73
C THR A 309 -1.88 14.39 2.20
N THR A 310 -1.35 13.33 2.82
CA THR A 310 -1.66 11.95 2.44
C THR A 310 -3.13 11.62 2.66
N PHE A 311 -3.69 11.98 3.81
CA PHE A 311 -5.10 11.72 4.15
C PHE A 311 -6.09 12.35 3.17
N ALA A 312 -5.75 13.49 2.58
CA ALA A 312 -6.59 14.13 1.57
C ALA A 312 -6.84 13.24 0.33
N HIS A 313 -5.94 12.31 0.05
CA HIS A 313 -6.02 11.39 -1.08
C HIS A 313 -6.64 10.03 -0.74
N LEU A 314 -6.73 9.67 0.54
CA LEU A 314 -7.20 8.35 0.96
C LEU A 314 -8.72 8.19 0.86
N ASP A 315 -9.15 7.05 0.35
CA ASP A 315 -10.56 6.64 0.25
C ASP A 315 -11.00 5.75 1.40
N ALA A 316 -10.08 5.02 2.00
CA ALA A 316 -10.32 4.13 3.12
C ALA A 316 -9.10 4.07 4.05
N THR A 317 -9.36 3.71 5.29
CA THR A 317 -8.33 3.54 6.33
C THR A 317 -8.45 2.15 6.94
N LEU A 318 -7.41 1.35 6.82
CA LEU A 318 -7.29 0.03 7.44
C LEU A 318 -6.38 0.14 8.66
N VAL A 319 -6.95 -0.04 9.84
CA VAL A 319 -6.22 0.01 11.11
C VAL A 319 -6.01 -1.39 11.64
N LEU A 320 -4.76 -1.82 11.75
CA LEU A 320 -4.37 -3.06 12.40
C LEU A 320 -4.05 -2.75 13.87
N SER A 321 -4.78 -3.38 14.78
CA SER A 321 -4.74 -3.08 16.22
C SER A 321 -3.99 -4.16 16.99
N ARG A 322 -3.05 -3.74 17.83
CA ARG A 322 -2.38 -4.63 18.78
C ARG A 322 -3.36 -5.23 19.78
N GLN A 323 -4.33 -4.46 20.25
CA GLN A 323 -5.35 -4.94 21.18
C GLN A 323 -6.18 -6.08 20.58
N VAL A 324 -6.52 -5.99 19.30
CA VAL A 324 -7.22 -7.06 18.59
C VAL A 324 -6.33 -8.28 18.41
N ALA A 325 -5.05 -8.08 18.08
CA ALA A 325 -4.07 -9.16 17.96
C ALA A 325 -3.83 -9.90 19.30
N GLU A 326 -3.80 -9.18 20.41
CA GLU A 326 -3.66 -9.75 21.77
C GLU A 326 -4.85 -10.65 22.17
N LEU A 327 -6.02 -10.42 21.58
CA LEU A 327 -7.18 -11.31 21.73
C LEU A 327 -7.10 -12.56 20.84
N GLY A 328 -6.05 -12.68 20.04
CA GLY A 328 -5.88 -13.79 19.10
C GLY A 328 -6.76 -13.69 17.86
N ILE A 329 -7.33 -12.52 17.57
CA ILE A 329 -8.20 -12.28 16.43
C ILE A 329 -7.34 -11.82 15.24
N TYR A 330 -7.32 -12.63 14.19
CA TYR A 330 -6.60 -12.36 12.95
C TYR A 330 -7.54 -12.51 11.74
N PRO A 331 -7.53 -11.57 10.76
CA PRO A 331 -6.69 -10.36 10.72
C PRO A 331 -7.03 -9.40 11.88
N ALA A 332 -6.02 -8.74 12.43
CA ALA A 332 -6.16 -7.86 13.59
C ALA A 332 -6.70 -6.47 13.21
N VAL A 333 -7.68 -6.44 12.33
CA VAL A 333 -8.33 -5.20 11.88
C VAL A 333 -9.24 -4.65 12.98
N ASP A 334 -9.06 -3.38 13.31
CA ASP A 334 -9.96 -2.69 14.23
C ASP A 334 -11.24 -2.28 13.49
N PRO A 335 -12.40 -2.87 13.81
CA PRO A 335 -13.63 -2.60 13.08
C PRO A 335 -14.27 -1.24 13.43
N LEU A 336 -13.83 -0.58 14.48
CA LEU A 336 -14.32 0.73 14.91
C LEU A 336 -13.47 1.87 14.35
N ASP A 337 -12.15 1.68 14.28
CA ASP A 337 -11.22 2.69 13.80
C ASP A 337 -10.98 2.63 12.28
N SER A 338 -11.28 1.50 11.66
CA SER A 338 -11.20 1.35 10.21
C SER A 338 -12.41 1.97 9.53
N THR A 339 -12.19 2.72 8.45
CA THR A 339 -13.22 3.49 7.76
C THR A 339 -13.14 3.36 6.25
N SER A 340 -14.25 3.59 5.56
CA SER A 340 -14.30 3.67 4.10
C SER A 340 -15.31 4.73 3.66
N ARG A 341 -14.92 5.55 2.69
CA ARG A 341 -15.82 6.55 2.10
C ARG A 341 -16.97 5.94 1.33
N ILE A 342 -16.79 4.74 0.79
CA ILE A 342 -17.86 4.06 0.02
C ILE A 342 -18.81 3.27 0.89
N LEU A 343 -18.63 3.20 2.20
CA LEU A 343 -19.64 2.64 3.11
C LEU A 343 -20.80 3.63 3.27
N ASP A 344 -21.58 3.71 2.24
CA ASP A 344 -22.73 4.61 2.08
C ASP A 344 -23.88 3.84 1.43
N PRO A 345 -25.15 4.00 1.88
CA PRO A 345 -26.27 3.27 1.33
C PRO A 345 -26.45 3.41 -0.18
N HIS A 346 -26.04 4.55 -0.74
CA HIS A 346 -26.13 4.81 -2.18
C HIS A 346 -25.07 4.07 -3.01
N VAL A 347 -24.01 3.60 -2.38
CA VAL A 347 -22.91 2.88 -3.04
C VAL A 347 -23.00 1.38 -2.81
N VAL A 348 -23.05 0.97 -1.53
CA VAL A 348 -23.03 -0.45 -1.14
C VAL A 348 -24.41 -1.07 -1.00
N GLY A 349 -25.47 -0.26 -1.01
CA GLY A 349 -26.85 -0.68 -0.76
C GLY A 349 -27.23 -0.63 0.72
N ASN A 350 -28.55 -0.60 0.99
CA ASN A 350 -29.06 -0.46 2.35
C ASN A 350 -28.70 -1.65 3.24
N GLU A 351 -28.81 -2.87 2.73
CA GLU A 351 -28.53 -4.09 3.52
C GLU A 351 -27.09 -4.13 4.03
N HIS A 352 -26.12 -3.93 3.16
CA HIS A 352 -24.70 -3.90 3.55
C HIS A 352 -24.43 -2.80 4.57
N TYR A 353 -24.93 -1.59 4.31
CA TYR A 353 -24.74 -0.44 5.20
C TYR A 353 -25.33 -0.69 6.59
N GLU A 354 -26.57 -1.16 6.67
CA GLU A 354 -27.27 -1.43 7.93
C GLU A 354 -26.59 -2.53 8.73
N VAL A 355 -26.13 -3.60 8.08
CA VAL A 355 -25.41 -4.69 8.75
C VAL A 355 -24.06 -4.21 9.28
N ALA A 356 -23.28 -3.47 8.48
CA ALA A 356 -22.02 -2.91 8.90
C ALA A 356 -22.17 -1.96 10.09
N ARG A 357 -23.15 -1.07 10.03
CA ARG A 357 -23.46 -0.14 11.14
C ARG A 357 -23.99 -0.86 12.38
N GLY A 358 -24.76 -1.91 12.19
CA GLY A 358 -25.23 -2.77 13.28
C GLY A 358 -24.09 -3.45 14.01
N VAL A 359 -23.13 -4.02 13.26
CA VAL A 359 -21.91 -4.62 13.82
C VAL A 359 -21.08 -3.60 14.58
N GLN A 360 -20.85 -2.43 14.01
CA GLN A 360 -20.11 -1.36 14.69
C GLN A 360 -20.82 -0.86 15.93
N GLY A 361 -22.14 -0.73 15.90
CA GLY A 361 -22.94 -0.31 17.05
C GLY A 361 -22.85 -1.28 18.22
N VAL A 362 -22.95 -2.58 17.97
CA VAL A 362 -22.81 -3.63 18.98
C VAL A 362 -21.41 -3.63 19.58
N LEU A 363 -20.38 -3.53 18.74
CA LEU A 363 -18.99 -3.49 19.19
C LEU A 363 -18.67 -2.21 19.99
N GLN A 364 -19.21 -1.07 19.57
CA GLN A 364 -19.06 0.20 20.29
C GLN A 364 -19.70 0.13 21.66
N ARG A 365 -20.93 -0.40 21.75
CA ARG A 365 -21.61 -0.57 23.03
C ARG A 365 -20.85 -1.51 23.97
N TYR A 366 -20.31 -2.59 23.41
CA TYR A 366 -19.44 -3.50 24.17
C TYR A 366 -18.19 -2.81 24.71
N LYS A 367 -17.54 -1.98 23.89
CA LYS A 367 -16.38 -1.19 24.32
C LYS A 367 -16.71 -0.28 25.50
N GLU A 368 -17.85 0.39 25.47
CA GLU A 368 -18.33 1.24 26.58
C GLU A 368 -18.63 0.44 27.84
N LEU A 369 -19.12 -0.79 27.71
CA LEU A 369 -19.47 -1.65 28.85
C LEU A 369 -18.26 -2.34 29.47
N LYS A 370 -17.12 -2.42 28.76
CA LYS A 370 -15.93 -3.15 29.26
C LYS A 370 -15.44 -2.66 30.63
N ASP A 371 -15.42 -1.36 30.84
CA ASP A 371 -14.96 -0.81 32.11
C ASP A 371 -15.94 -1.15 33.25
N ILE A 372 -17.22 -1.13 32.98
CA ILE A 372 -18.28 -1.51 33.94
C ILE A 372 -18.14 -2.99 34.28
N ILE A 373 -17.94 -3.86 33.27
CA ILE A 373 -17.75 -5.30 33.47
C ILE A 373 -16.50 -5.59 34.30
N ALA A 374 -15.41 -4.86 34.06
CA ALA A 374 -14.16 -5.04 34.79
C ALA A 374 -14.26 -4.68 36.28
N ILE A 375 -15.09 -3.69 36.61
CA ILE A 375 -15.24 -3.18 37.98
C ILE A 375 -16.35 -3.90 38.74
N LEU A 376 -17.51 -4.05 38.12
CA LEU A 376 -18.74 -4.52 38.78
C LEU A 376 -19.13 -5.96 38.38
N GLY A 377 -18.55 -6.52 37.33
CA GLY A 377 -18.92 -7.83 36.80
C GLY A 377 -20.10 -7.80 35.83
N MET A 378 -20.34 -8.93 35.18
CA MET A 378 -21.43 -9.10 34.20
C MET A 378 -22.83 -9.04 34.82
N ASP A 379 -22.95 -9.44 36.06
CA ASP A 379 -24.25 -9.60 36.73
C ASP A 379 -24.94 -8.24 36.98
N GLU A 380 -24.18 -7.16 37.04
CA GLU A 380 -24.70 -5.81 37.25
C GLU A 380 -25.24 -5.15 35.96
N LEU A 381 -25.08 -5.79 34.81
CA LEU A 381 -25.60 -5.29 33.55
C LEU A 381 -27.11 -5.55 33.43
N SER A 382 -27.81 -4.69 32.71
CA SER A 382 -29.18 -4.98 32.26
C SER A 382 -29.22 -6.21 31.35
N GLU A 383 -30.38 -6.86 31.25
CA GLU A 383 -30.52 -8.01 30.36
C GLU A 383 -30.24 -7.66 28.89
N ASP A 384 -30.64 -6.46 28.47
CA ASP A 384 -30.34 -5.95 27.12
C ASP A 384 -28.83 -5.79 26.90
N ASP A 385 -28.10 -5.23 27.87
CA ASP A 385 -26.65 -5.07 27.78
C ASP A 385 -25.92 -6.42 27.86
N LYS A 386 -26.41 -7.38 28.63
CA LYS A 386 -25.87 -8.74 28.64
C LYS A 386 -26.00 -9.40 27.26
N LEU A 387 -27.12 -9.22 26.59
CA LEU A 387 -27.34 -9.74 25.24
C LEU A 387 -26.42 -9.06 24.23
N VAL A 388 -26.25 -7.74 24.31
CA VAL A 388 -25.28 -6.99 23.47
C VAL A 388 -23.86 -7.52 23.66
N VAL A 389 -23.41 -7.75 24.89
CA VAL A 389 -22.08 -8.29 25.19
C VAL A 389 -21.89 -9.69 24.59
N GLN A 390 -22.88 -10.57 24.74
CA GLN A 390 -22.82 -11.92 24.18
C GLN A 390 -22.71 -11.90 22.65
N ARG A 391 -23.52 -11.09 21.97
CA ARG A 391 -23.46 -10.92 20.52
C ARG A 391 -22.16 -10.26 20.06
N ALA A 392 -21.68 -9.25 20.79
CA ALA A 392 -20.43 -8.57 20.48
C ALA A 392 -19.23 -9.53 20.53
N ARG A 393 -19.17 -10.40 21.52
CA ARG A 393 -18.10 -11.42 21.63
C ARG A 393 -18.14 -12.42 20.48
N LYS A 394 -19.33 -12.86 20.08
CA LYS A 394 -19.50 -13.72 18.89
C LYS A 394 -19.06 -13.02 17.61
N ILE A 395 -19.49 -11.78 17.41
CA ILE A 395 -19.11 -10.95 16.25
C ILE A 395 -17.59 -10.76 16.20
N GLN A 396 -16.98 -10.43 17.33
CA GLN A 396 -15.54 -10.22 17.44
C GLN A 396 -14.76 -11.46 17.00
N ARG A 397 -15.17 -12.63 17.48
CA ARG A 397 -14.55 -13.92 17.08
C ARG A 397 -14.85 -14.28 15.64
N PHE A 398 -16.04 -13.97 15.15
CA PHE A 398 -16.43 -14.24 13.76
C PHE A 398 -15.76 -13.30 12.75
N LEU A 399 -15.26 -12.15 13.17
CA LEU A 399 -14.40 -11.29 12.35
C LEU A 399 -13.05 -11.91 12.08
N SER A 400 -12.60 -12.88 12.88
CA SER A 400 -11.43 -13.68 12.59
C SER A 400 -11.68 -14.63 11.41
N GLN A 401 -10.63 -14.92 10.67
CA GLN A 401 -10.71 -15.73 9.46
C GLN A 401 -9.38 -16.44 9.21
N PRO A 402 -9.39 -17.74 8.86
CA PRO A 402 -8.15 -18.41 8.46
C PRO A 402 -7.71 -17.96 7.08
N PHE A 403 -6.42 -17.67 6.93
CA PHE A 403 -5.81 -17.27 5.68
C PHE A 403 -5.14 -18.44 4.97
N PHE A 404 -5.21 -18.46 3.64
CA PHE A 404 -4.51 -19.44 2.81
C PHE A 404 -3.00 -19.37 2.99
N VAL A 405 -2.45 -18.17 3.07
CA VAL A 405 -1.01 -17.94 3.25
C VAL A 405 -0.50 -18.33 4.64
N ALA A 406 -1.38 -18.51 5.59
CA ALA A 406 -1.06 -18.91 6.96
C ALA A 406 -1.32 -20.40 7.25
N GLU A 407 -1.80 -21.19 6.29
CA GLU A 407 -2.12 -22.62 6.49
C GLU A 407 -0.94 -23.41 7.05
N VAL A 408 0.27 -23.14 6.61
CA VAL A 408 1.50 -23.81 7.06
C VAL A 408 1.74 -23.59 8.56
N PHE A 409 1.36 -22.43 9.08
CA PHE A 409 1.59 -22.07 10.48
C PHE A 409 0.42 -22.44 11.39
N THR A 410 -0.81 -22.33 10.89
CA THR A 410 -2.02 -22.55 11.69
C THR A 410 -2.57 -23.96 11.61
N GLY A 411 -2.23 -24.69 10.55
CA GLY A 411 -2.79 -25.99 10.24
C GLY A 411 -4.28 -25.97 9.87
N ALA A 412 -4.87 -24.78 9.75
CA ALA A 412 -6.27 -24.60 9.35
C ALA A 412 -6.36 -24.21 7.87
N PRO A 413 -7.29 -24.81 7.09
CA PRO A 413 -7.49 -24.43 5.69
C PRO A 413 -7.93 -22.97 5.58
N GLY A 414 -7.34 -22.21 4.65
CA GLY A 414 -7.74 -20.84 4.36
C GLY A 414 -9.15 -20.75 3.80
N LYS A 415 -9.76 -19.58 3.94
CA LYS A 415 -11.11 -19.29 3.46
C LYS A 415 -11.15 -17.97 2.72
N TYR A 416 -11.80 -18.00 1.55
CA TYR A 416 -12.27 -16.82 0.85
C TYR A 416 -13.78 -16.72 1.05
N VAL A 417 -14.25 -15.62 1.63
CA VAL A 417 -15.68 -15.45 1.93
C VAL A 417 -16.27 -14.37 1.02
N PRO A 418 -17.19 -14.73 0.13
CA PRO A 418 -17.87 -13.74 -0.71
C PRO A 418 -18.61 -12.69 0.12
N LEU A 419 -18.62 -11.45 -0.34
CA LEU A 419 -19.27 -10.33 0.36
C LEU A 419 -20.73 -10.60 0.71
N LYS A 420 -21.49 -11.18 -0.22
CA LYS A 420 -22.89 -11.50 -0.02
C LYS A 420 -23.11 -12.48 1.14
N GLU A 421 -22.25 -13.48 1.27
CA GLU A 421 -22.27 -14.43 2.36
C GLU A 421 -21.90 -13.76 3.69
N THR A 422 -20.90 -12.91 3.70
CA THR A 422 -20.51 -12.12 4.86
C THR A 422 -21.67 -11.26 5.38
N ILE A 423 -22.34 -10.53 4.51
CA ILE A 423 -23.50 -9.69 4.87
C ILE A 423 -24.60 -10.54 5.49
N GLY A 424 -24.98 -11.64 4.84
CA GLY A 424 -26.04 -12.55 5.32
C GLY A 424 -25.71 -13.16 6.67
N ASN A 425 -24.47 -13.59 6.88
CA ASN A 425 -24.03 -14.21 8.13
C ASN A 425 -24.04 -13.21 9.30
N PHE A 426 -23.51 -12.02 9.13
CA PHE A 426 -23.53 -10.99 10.17
C PHE A 426 -24.94 -10.49 10.46
N LYS A 427 -25.78 -10.37 9.44
CA LYS A 427 -27.19 -10.04 9.61
C LYS A 427 -27.90 -11.04 10.50
N ALA A 428 -27.68 -12.33 10.27
CA ALA A 428 -28.26 -13.42 11.08
C ALA A 428 -27.78 -13.39 12.52
N ILE A 429 -26.49 -13.14 12.75
CA ILE A 429 -25.92 -13.00 14.10
C ILE A 429 -26.56 -11.81 14.83
N LEU A 430 -26.70 -10.67 14.17
CA LEU A 430 -27.31 -9.46 14.73
C LEU A 430 -28.79 -9.68 15.06
N ALA A 431 -29.51 -10.47 14.25
CA ALA A 431 -30.91 -10.82 14.47
C ALA A 431 -31.13 -11.84 15.60
N GLY A 432 -30.07 -12.41 16.14
CA GLY A 432 -30.12 -13.35 17.25
C GLY A 432 -30.37 -14.82 16.86
N GLU A 433 -30.28 -15.15 15.58
CA GLU A 433 -30.49 -16.53 15.10
C GLU A 433 -29.48 -17.55 15.66
N TYR A 434 -28.31 -17.06 16.10
CA TYR A 434 -27.21 -17.87 16.64
C TYR A 434 -26.90 -17.56 18.11
N ASP A 435 -27.83 -16.96 18.85
CA ASP A 435 -27.63 -16.64 20.28
C ASP A 435 -27.42 -17.87 21.16
N HIS A 436 -27.93 -19.02 20.73
CA HIS A 436 -27.79 -20.31 21.43
C HIS A 436 -26.40 -20.96 21.27
N LEU A 437 -25.57 -20.49 20.33
CA LEU A 437 -24.23 -21.06 20.13
C LEU A 437 -23.20 -20.40 21.06
N PRO A 438 -22.17 -21.17 21.51
CA PRO A 438 -21.09 -20.62 22.29
C PRO A 438 -20.22 -19.68 21.43
N GLU A 439 -19.65 -18.64 22.03
CA GLU A 439 -18.81 -17.66 21.32
C GLU A 439 -17.59 -18.30 20.65
N GLN A 440 -17.02 -19.32 21.26
CA GLN A 440 -15.82 -19.99 20.75
C GLN A 440 -16.06 -20.71 19.41
N ALA A 441 -17.28 -21.10 19.12
CA ALA A 441 -17.64 -21.73 17.85
C ALA A 441 -17.44 -20.79 16.65
N PHE A 442 -17.49 -19.49 16.87
CA PHE A 442 -17.31 -18.47 15.82
C PHE A 442 -15.83 -18.12 15.53
N TYR A 443 -14.91 -18.67 16.30
CA TYR A 443 -13.49 -18.36 16.15
C TYR A 443 -12.90 -19.03 14.91
N MET A 444 -12.20 -18.25 14.08
CA MET A 444 -11.52 -18.71 12.85
C MET A 444 -12.44 -19.52 11.92
N CYS A 445 -13.61 -18.96 11.65
CA CYS A 445 -14.58 -19.50 10.68
C CYS A 445 -14.62 -18.68 9.40
N GLY A 446 -14.93 -19.34 8.29
CA GLY A 446 -15.29 -18.65 7.04
C GLY A 446 -16.75 -18.17 7.09
N ASN A 447 -17.70 -19.07 7.41
CA ASN A 447 -19.12 -18.78 7.47
C ASN A 447 -19.77 -19.33 8.76
N VAL A 448 -21.04 -19.00 8.97
CA VAL A 448 -21.77 -19.46 10.17
C VAL A 448 -22.06 -20.96 10.17
N ASP A 449 -22.12 -21.61 9.01
CA ASP A 449 -22.31 -23.06 8.93
C ASP A 449 -21.12 -23.80 9.57
N GLU A 450 -19.91 -23.26 9.42
CA GLU A 450 -18.72 -23.76 10.12
C GLU A 450 -18.83 -23.59 11.64
N ALA A 451 -19.40 -22.47 12.10
CA ALA A 451 -19.64 -22.23 13.52
C ALA A 451 -20.66 -23.22 14.09
N VAL A 452 -21.73 -23.49 13.38
CA VAL A 452 -22.74 -24.51 13.76
C VAL A 452 -22.09 -25.89 13.84
N ALA A 453 -21.31 -26.27 12.83
CA ALA A 453 -20.60 -27.56 12.81
C ALA A 453 -19.59 -27.69 13.95
N LYS A 454 -18.90 -26.65 14.33
CA LYS A 454 -17.99 -26.64 15.50
C LYS A 454 -18.73 -26.79 16.82
N ALA A 455 -19.89 -26.13 16.95
CA ALA A 455 -20.72 -26.23 18.15
C ALA A 455 -21.31 -27.65 18.34
N GLU A 456 -21.63 -28.33 17.23
CA GLU A 456 -22.14 -29.74 17.29
C GLU A 456 -21.05 -30.77 17.66
N LYS A 457 -19.78 -30.44 17.42
CA LYS A 457 -18.64 -31.32 17.73
C LYS A 457 -18.07 -31.10 19.14
N ALA A 458 -18.41 -30.01 19.80
CA ALA A 458 -17.96 -29.67 21.15
C ALA A 458 -18.89 -30.24 22.20
#